data_29c0fda4bdd9a3ef1cc0d3b9a82dea36
#
_entry.id   29c0fda4bdd9a3ef1cc0d3b9a82dea36
#
_cell.length_a   1.000
_cell.length_b   1.000
_cell.length_c   1.000
_cell.angle_alpha   90.00
_cell.angle_beta   90.00
_cell.angle_gamma   90.00
#
_symmetry.space_group_name_H-M   'P 1'
#
loop_
_entity.id
_entity.type
_entity.pdbx_description
1 polymer ?
#
loop_
_entity_poly.entity_id
_entity_poly.type
_entity_poly.pdbx_seq_one_letter_code
_entity_poly.pdbx_strand_id
1 'polypeptide(L)'
;LFHSLVLVDEINRAPPKVQSALLEAMAERQVTTSGVTRPLPDPFMVVATQNPIEHEGTFPLPEAQMDRFLLHLSLGMPEAEQERAILDLVEAEDIAEQISPARPMSGEELHTAKAEVARVHLAPALKDFIVRLVMASRSGGAVAESAAGTVDGILNATMAALDDAVG
;
A
#
# COMPACT_ATOMS: atom_id res chain seq x y z
N LEU A 1 -9.14 15.58 5.52
CA LEU A 1 -8.31 14.66 6.30
C LEU A 1 -9.09 13.77 7.29
N PHE A 2 -10.34 14.11 7.66
CA PHE A 2 -11.11 13.37 8.67
C PHE A 2 -11.96 12.22 8.07
N HIS A 3 -11.46 11.58 7.03
CA HIS A 3 -12.02 10.37 6.40
C HIS A 3 -11.02 9.22 6.51
N SER A 4 -11.53 7.99 6.53
CA SER A 4 -10.70 6.78 6.66
C SER A 4 -9.77 6.55 5.47
N LEU A 5 -10.15 7.03 4.29
CA LEU A 5 -9.34 7.00 3.07
C LEU A 5 -9.20 8.41 2.52
N VAL A 6 -7.97 8.83 2.25
CA VAL A 6 -7.63 10.12 1.67
C VAL A 6 -6.80 9.91 0.42
N LEU A 7 -7.29 10.39 -0.71
CA LEU A 7 -6.53 10.47 -1.96
C LEU A 7 -5.85 11.83 -2.04
N VAL A 8 -4.55 11.84 -2.27
CA VAL A 8 -3.73 13.03 -2.48
C VAL A 8 -3.16 12.97 -3.89
N ASP A 9 -3.79 13.68 -4.78
CA ASP A 9 -3.34 13.72 -6.16
C ASP A 9 -2.13 14.64 -6.32
N GLU A 10 -1.13 14.20 -7.08
CA GLU A 10 0.10 14.93 -7.37
C GLU A 10 0.78 15.51 -6.12
N ILE A 11 1.06 14.68 -5.12
CA ILE A 11 1.69 15.11 -3.85
C ILE A 11 3.03 15.83 -4.07
N ASN A 12 3.73 15.53 -5.15
CA ASN A 12 4.96 16.22 -5.54
C ASN A 12 4.75 17.68 -5.99
N ARG A 13 3.52 18.12 -6.23
CA ARG A 13 3.19 19.54 -6.46
C ARG A 13 2.89 20.31 -5.18
N ALA A 14 2.61 19.60 -4.10
CA ALA A 14 2.37 20.24 -2.81
C ALA A 14 3.68 20.81 -2.24
N PRO A 15 3.66 22.02 -1.66
CA PRO A 15 4.83 22.56 -0.99
C PRO A 15 5.36 21.63 0.11
N PRO A 16 6.69 21.63 0.38
CA PRO A 16 7.31 20.71 1.37
C PRO A 16 6.67 20.76 2.75
N LYS A 17 6.18 21.93 3.17
CA LYS A 17 5.46 22.09 4.45
C LYS A 17 4.15 21.29 4.48
N VAL A 18 3.44 21.24 3.36
CA VAL A 18 2.17 20.48 3.25
C VAL A 18 2.45 18.99 3.21
N GLN A 19 3.48 18.57 2.45
CA GLN A 19 3.94 17.19 2.41
C GLN A 19 4.32 16.70 3.82
N SER A 20 5.15 17.46 4.54
CA SER A 20 5.57 17.14 5.90
C SER A 20 4.39 17.03 6.87
N ALA A 21 3.43 17.95 6.79
CA ALA A 21 2.24 17.93 7.65
C ALA A 21 1.35 16.69 7.40
N LEU A 22 1.21 16.27 6.14
CA LEU A 22 0.47 15.04 5.81
C LEU A 22 1.17 13.80 6.36
N LEU A 23 2.49 13.72 6.16
CA LEU A 23 3.29 12.58 6.62
C LEU A 23 3.38 12.50 8.15
N GLU A 24 3.39 13.65 8.84
CA GLU A 24 3.26 13.70 10.29
C GLU A 24 1.88 13.20 10.74
N ALA A 25 0.81 13.64 10.07
CA ALA A 25 -0.54 13.17 10.34
C ALA A 25 -0.70 11.65 10.18
N MET A 26 -0.04 11.04 9.17
CA MET A 26 -0.01 9.59 8.98
C MET A 26 0.69 8.87 10.14
N ALA A 27 1.79 9.43 10.65
CA ALA A 27 2.58 8.82 11.72
C ALA A 27 1.90 8.98 13.09
N GLU A 28 1.45 10.19 13.40
CA GLU A 28 0.91 10.55 14.71
C GLU A 28 -0.59 10.25 14.86
N ARG A 29 -1.28 9.90 13.75
CA ARG A 29 -2.73 9.67 13.72
C ARG A 29 -3.55 10.85 14.25
N GLN A 30 -3.04 12.05 14.11
CA GLN A 30 -3.69 13.29 14.54
C GLN A 30 -3.24 14.47 13.70
N VAL A 31 -4.04 15.53 13.73
CA VAL A 31 -3.73 16.80 13.08
C VAL A 31 -3.96 17.94 14.06
N THR A 32 -2.98 18.84 14.16
CA THR A 32 -3.08 20.06 14.96
C THR A 32 -3.32 21.26 14.03
N THR A 33 -4.47 21.90 14.18
CA THR A 33 -4.82 23.10 13.41
C THR A 33 -5.26 24.20 14.36
N SER A 34 -4.66 25.39 14.25
CA SER A 34 -4.97 26.55 15.11
C SER A 34 -4.88 26.23 16.61
N GLY A 35 -3.89 25.42 17.02
CA GLY A 35 -3.69 25.04 18.41
C GLY A 35 -4.65 23.95 18.93
N VAL A 36 -5.53 23.43 18.10
CA VAL A 36 -6.44 22.33 18.45
C VAL A 36 -5.99 21.04 17.79
N THR A 37 -5.66 20.03 18.59
CA THR A 37 -5.33 18.69 18.12
C THR A 37 -6.60 17.85 18.00
N ARG A 38 -6.74 17.19 16.84
CA ARG A 38 -7.87 16.31 16.53
C ARG A 38 -7.34 14.97 16.06
N PRO A 39 -7.81 13.85 16.62
CA PRO A 39 -7.44 12.51 16.15
C PRO A 39 -8.00 12.26 14.75
N LEU A 40 -7.28 11.48 13.98
CA LEU A 40 -7.74 10.95 12.69
C LEU A 40 -8.54 9.66 12.90
N PRO A 41 -9.39 9.27 11.93
CA PRO A 41 -10.12 8.01 12.00
C PRO A 41 -9.19 6.81 12.11
N ASP A 42 -9.66 5.73 12.70
CA ASP A 42 -9.03 4.40 12.60
C ASP A 42 -9.99 3.43 11.89
N PRO A 43 -9.65 2.86 10.75
CA PRO A 43 -8.38 3.01 10.03
C PRO A 43 -8.25 4.38 9.34
N PHE A 44 -7.01 4.82 9.16
CA PHE A 44 -6.65 5.97 8.33
C PHE A 44 -5.62 5.54 7.29
N MET A 45 -5.93 5.74 6.02
CA MET A 45 -5.07 5.38 4.90
C MET A 45 -4.96 6.54 3.91
N VAL A 46 -3.75 6.78 3.44
CA VAL A 46 -3.47 7.76 2.38
C VAL A 46 -3.00 7.04 1.14
N VAL A 47 -3.61 7.37 0.02
CA VAL A 47 -3.14 7.02 -1.32
C VAL A 47 -2.64 8.33 -1.95
N ALA A 48 -1.39 8.35 -2.38
CA ALA A 48 -0.80 9.52 -3.02
C ALA A 48 -0.35 9.17 -4.43
N THR A 49 -0.58 10.07 -5.39
CA THR A 49 -0.05 9.96 -6.73
C THR A 49 1.12 10.92 -6.93
N GLN A 50 2.03 10.58 -7.83
CA GLN A 50 3.08 11.45 -8.32
C GLN A 50 3.08 11.40 -9.84
N ASN A 51 3.24 12.55 -10.48
CA ASN A 51 3.50 12.63 -11.90
C ASN A 51 5.00 12.91 -12.13
N PRO A 52 5.79 11.90 -12.57
CA PRO A 52 7.23 12.07 -12.75
C PRO A 52 7.61 12.87 -14.01
N ILE A 53 6.68 13.06 -14.94
CA ILE A 53 6.96 13.68 -16.24
C ILE A 53 7.12 15.21 -16.11
N GLU A 54 6.49 15.80 -15.11
CA GLU A 54 6.53 17.24 -14.88
C GLU A 54 7.62 17.58 -13.87
N HIS A 55 8.72 18.19 -14.36
CA HIS A 55 9.84 18.61 -13.52
C HIS A 55 9.68 20.05 -13.00
N GLU A 56 8.93 20.89 -13.68
CA GLU A 56 8.79 22.30 -13.33
C GLU A 56 7.68 22.49 -12.27
N GLY A 57 8.01 23.18 -11.18
CA GLY A 57 7.07 23.43 -10.08
C GLY A 57 6.80 22.23 -9.18
N THR A 58 7.65 21.20 -9.21
CA THR A 58 7.50 20.02 -8.34
C THR A 58 8.52 20.01 -7.19
N PHE A 59 8.13 19.36 -6.09
CA PHE A 59 8.94 19.11 -4.91
C PHE A 59 9.00 17.60 -4.68
N PRO A 60 10.05 16.92 -5.16
CA PRO A 60 10.16 15.47 -4.99
C PRO A 60 10.18 15.10 -3.51
N LEU A 61 9.50 14.00 -3.17
CA LEU A 61 9.56 13.47 -1.81
C LEU A 61 10.94 12.82 -1.57
N PRO A 62 11.64 13.19 -0.48
CA PRO A 62 12.82 12.47 -0.04
C PRO A 62 12.53 11.00 0.28
N GLU A 63 13.52 10.12 0.13
CA GLU A 63 13.39 8.67 0.44
C GLU A 63 12.81 8.41 1.83
N ALA A 64 13.30 9.11 2.85
CA ALA A 64 12.80 9.00 4.22
C ALA A 64 11.30 9.34 4.38
N GLN A 65 10.73 10.08 3.44
CA GLN A 65 9.31 10.38 3.40
C GLN A 65 8.53 9.31 2.61
N MET A 66 9.13 8.75 1.56
CA MET A 66 8.55 7.63 0.80
C MET A 66 8.48 6.36 1.65
N ASP A 67 9.42 6.11 2.55
CA ASP A 67 9.43 4.99 3.50
C ASP A 67 8.19 4.93 4.44
N ARG A 68 7.42 6.02 4.52
CA ARG A 68 6.18 6.04 5.31
C ARG A 68 4.99 5.42 4.57
N PHE A 69 5.12 5.18 3.27
CA PHE A 69 4.13 4.48 2.48
C PHE A 69 4.41 2.97 2.50
N LEU A 70 3.36 2.18 2.67
CA LEU A 70 3.45 0.72 2.71
C LEU A 70 3.86 0.13 1.35
N LEU A 71 3.39 0.73 0.26
CA LEU A 71 3.61 0.27 -1.10
C LEU A 71 3.98 1.46 -1.98
N HIS A 72 4.89 1.21 -2.91
CA HIS A 72 5.21 2.10 -4.01
C HIS A 72 4.95 1.36 -5.33
N LEU A 73 4.02 1.88 -6.13
CA LEU A 73 3.61 1.30 -7.41
C LEU A 73 4.03 2.23 -8.53
N SER A 74 4.73 1.70 -9.53
CA SER A 74 5.06 2.40 -10.76
C SER A 74 4.12 1.93 -11.86
N LEU A 75 3.37 2.86 -12.43
CA LEU A 75 2.50 2.60 -13.57
C LEU A 75 3.23 3.03 -14.84
N GLY A 76 3.44 2.08 -15.75
CA GLY A 76 3.97 2.36 -17.09
C GLY A 76 2.85 2.85 -18.03
N MET A 77 3.25 3.25 -19.23
CA MET A 77 2.28 3.52 -20.30
C MET A 77 1.56 2.22 -20.66
N PRO A 78 0.23 2.25 -20.81
CA PRO A 78 -0.52 1.05 -21.19
C PRO A 78 -0.20 0.62 -22.63
N GLU A 79 -0.31 -0.68 -22.88
CA GLU A 79 -0.24 -1.24 -24.23
C GLU A 79 -1.56 -1.07 -24.98
N ALA A 80 -1.55 -1.27 -26.30
CA ALA A 80 -2.72 -1.03 -27.15
C ALA A 80 -3.98 -1.82 -26.73
N GLU A 81 -3.83 -3.03 -26.21
CA GLU A 81 -4.94 -3.83 -25.68
C GLU A 81 -5.52 -3.22 -24.39
N GLN A 82 -4.65 -2.71 -23.53
CA GLN A 82 -5.03 -2.05 -22.28
C GLN A 82 -5.73 -0.71 -22.57
N GLU A 83 -5.22 0.06 -23.53
CA GLU A 83 -5.87 1.31 -24.01
C GLU A 83 -7.28 1.03 -24.54
N ARG A 84 -7.46 -0.04 -25.30
CA ARG A 84 -8.78 -0.43 -25.77
C ARG A 84 -9.71 -0.80 -24.60
N ALA A 85 -9.23 -1.58 -23.63
CA ALA A 85 -10.01 -1.94 -22.46
C ALA A 85 -10.43 -0.72 -21.60
N ILE A 86 -9.55 0.31 -21.53
CA ILE A 86 -9.87 1.58 -20.87
C ILE A 86 -11.00 2.30 -21.61
N LEU A 87 -10.97 2.36 -22.94
CA LEU A 87 -12.04 2.97 -23.73
C LEU A 87 -13.38 2.23 -23.53
N ASP A 88 -13.36 0.91 -23.60
CA ASP A 88 -14.55 0.08 -23.36
C ASP A 88 -15.12 0.29 -21.95
N LEU A 89 -14.24 0.47 -20.94
CA LEU A 89 -14.64 0.75 -19.56
C LEU A 89 -15.31 2.13 -19.43
N VAL A 90 -14.71 3.17 -20.03
CA VAL A 90 -15.25 4.54 -20.00
C VAL A 90 -16.61 4.59 -20.69
N GLU A 91 -16.77 3.92 -21.85
CA GLU A 91 -18.06 3.81 -22.51
C GLU A 91 -19.12 3.10 -21.64
N ALA A 92 -18.69 2.08 -20.91
CA ALA A 92 -19.57 1.34 -19.99
C ALA A 92 -19.96 2.17 -18.75
N GLU A 93 -19.04 2.97 -18.20
CA GLU A 93 -19.31 3.85 -17.06
C GLU A 93 -20.28 4.97 -17.38
N ASP A 94 -20.25 5.52 -18.60
CA ASP A 94 -21.21 6.53 -19.06
C ASP A 94 -22.63 5.98 -19.20
N ILE A 95 -22.78 4.66 -19.31
CA ILE A 95 -24.06 3.96 -19.49
C ILE A 95 -24.54 3.30 -18.19
N ALA A 96 -23.62 2.93 -17.28
CA ALA A 96 -23.92 2.16 -16.08
C ALA A 96 -24.17 3.05 -14.87
N GLU A 97 -25.29 2.83 -14.16
CA GLU A 97 -25.43 3.23 -12.77
C GLU A 97 -24.27 2.65 -11.93
N GLN A 98 -23.72 3.45 -11.01
CA GLN A 98 -22.57 3.16 -10.14
C GLN A 98 -22.51 1.69 -9.72
N ILE A 99 -21.41 1.01 -10.05
CA ILE A 99 -21.12 -0.34 -9.56
C ILE A 99 -20.93 -0.26 -8.05
N SER A 100 -21.98 -0.56 -7.31
CA SER A 100 -21.88 -0.72 -5.86
C SER A 100 -21.20 -2.05 -5.54
N PRO A 101 -20.21 -2.10 -4.63
CA PRO A 101 -19.62 -3.38 -4.23
C PRO A 101 -20.70 -4.30 -3.65
N ALA A 102 -20.68 -5.57 -4.02
CA ALA A 102 -21.69 -6.55 -3.64
C ALA A 102 -21.87 -6.69 -2.11
N ARG A 103 -20.80 -6.44 -1.34
CA ARG A 103 -20.82 -6.40 0.13
C ARG A 103 -19.72 -5.47 0.65
N PRO A 104 -20.05 -4.28 1.13
CA PRO A 104 -19.09 -3.43 1.81
C PRO A 104 -18.70 -4.03 3.17
N MET A 105 -17.40 -3.97 3.51
CA MET A 105 -16.91 -4.34 4.83
C MET A 105 -17.20 -3.22 5.83
N SER A 106 -17.72 -3.56 7.00
CA SER A 106 -17.90 -2.60 8.09
C SER A 106 -16.57 -2.26 8.79
N GLY A 107 -16.51 -1.13 9.49
CA GLY A 107 -15.35 -0.78 10.32
C GLY A 107 -15.07 -1.81 11.42
N GLU A 108 -16.09 -2.42 12.00
CA GLU A 108 -15.96 -3.47 13.02
C GLU A 108 -15.36 -4.76 12.44
N GLU A 109 -15.81 -5.20 11.27
CA GLU A 109 -15.22 -6.35 10.57
C GLU A 109 -13.75 -6.11 10.25
N LEU A 110 -13.38 -4.90 9.84
CA LEU A 110 -11.99 -4.55 9.57
C LEU A 110 -11.14 -4.54 10.84
N HIS A 111 -11.65 -4.02 11.96
CA HIS A 111 -10.96 -4.07 13.25
C HIS A 111 -10.75 -5.52 13.72
N THR A 112 -11.75 -6.37 13.58
CA THR A 112 -11.66 -7.78 13.90
C THR A 112 -10.60 -8.46 13.06
N ALA A 113 -10.60 -8.27 11.75
CA ALA A 113 -9.59 -8.83 10.86
C ALA A 113 -8.16 -8.35 11.21
N LYS A 114 -7.97 -7.06 11.53
CA LYS A 114 -6.68 -6.54 12.01
C LYS A 114 -6.21 -7.23 13.29
N ALA A 115 -7.13 -7.46 14.25
CA ALA A 115 -6.82 -8.15 15.50
C ALA A 115 -6.46 -9.63 15.28
N GLU A 116 -7.09 -10.30 14.34
CA GLU A 116 -6.76 -11.67 13.94
C GLU A 116 -5.38 -11.74 13.30
N VAL A 117 -5.09 -10.86 12.34
CA VAL A 117 -3.76 -10.77 11.70
C VAL A 117 -2.65 -10.57 12.74
N ALA A 118 -2.88 -9.71 13.75
CA ALA A 118 -1.90 -9.46 14.81
C ALA A 118 -1.59 -10.70 15.68
N ARG A 119 -2.46 -11.70 15.67
CA ARG A 119 -2.29 -12.98 16.42
C ARG A 119 -1.66 -14.09 15.58
N VAL A 120 -1.51 -13.88 14.27
CA VAL A 120 -0.91 -14.90 13.38
C VAL A 120 0.51 -15.19 13.83
N HIS A 121 0.79 -16.46 14.06
CA HIS A 121 2.13 -16.90 14.43
C HIS A 121 3.08 -16.81 13.25
N LEU A 122 4.17 -16.09 13.43
CA LEU A 122 5.24 -16.00 12.45
C LEU A 122 6.37 -16.94 12.85
N ALA A 123 6.50 -18.07 12.15
CA ALA A 123 7.55 -19.05 12.42
C ALA A 123 8.96 -18.42 12.30
N PRO A 124 9.94 -18.85 13.14
CA PRO A 124 11.31 -18.32 13.09
C PRO A 124 11.95 -18.36 11.70
N ALA A 125 11.79 -19.47 10.99
CA ALA A 125 12.31 -19.61 9.62
C ALA A 125 11.76 -18.56 8.64
N LEU A 126 10.49 -18.17 8.79
CA LEU A 126 9.88 -17.12 7.97
C LEU A 126 10.40 -15.74 8.36
N LYS A 127 10.65 -15.48 9.65
CA LYS A 127 11.32 -14.24 10.09
C LYS A 127 12.71 -14.10 9.48
N ASP A 128 13.51 -15.18 9.51
CA ASP A 128 14.84 -15.20 8.92
C ASP A 128 14.80 -15.01 7.40
N PHE A 129 13.79 -15.55 6.73
CA PHE A 129 13.57 -15.33 5.31
C PHE A 129 13.25 -13.86 5.01
N ILE A 130 12.33 -13.25 5.74
CA ILE A 130 11.97 -11.83 5.60
C ILE A 130 13.20 -10.94 5.80
N VAL A 131 14.00 -11.20 6.84
CA VAL A 131 15.24 -10.45 7.10
C VAL A 131 16.21 -10.56 5.94
N ARG A 132 16.43 -11.79 5.40
CA ARG A 132 17.31 -11.99 4.23
C ARG A 132 16.79 -11.25 2.99
N LEU A 133 15.49 -11.27 2.75
CA LEU A 133 14.87 -10.56 1.64
C LEU A 133 15.10 -9.05 1.75
N VAL A 134 14.87 -8.48 2.93
CA VAL A 134 15.11 -7.04 3.19
C VAL A 134 16.59 -6.68 3.05
N MET A 135 17.50 -7.51 3.55
CA MET A 135 18.93 -7.28 3.39
C MET A 135 19.38 -7.34 1.94
N ALA A 136 18.87 -8.32 1.17
CA ALA A 136 19.17 -8.45 -0.24
C ALA A 136 18.66 -7.26 -1.06
N SER A 137 17.46 -6.73 -0.76
CA SER A 137 16.92 -5.55 -1.45
C SER A 137 17.76 -4.29 -1.23
N ARG A 138 18.39 -4.14 -0.07
CA ARG A 138 19.27 -3.01 0.25
C ARG A 138 20.63 -3.08 -0.43
N SER A 139 21.10 -4.28 -0.74
CA SER A 139 22.44 -4.52 -1.29
C SER A 139 22.52 -4.39 -2.82
N GLY A 140 21.41 -4.06 -3.50
CA GLY A 140 21.36 -4.02 -4.98
C GLY A 140 21.68 -5.36 -5.66
N GLY A 141 21.77 -6.43 -4.88
CA GLY A 141 22.05 -7.78 -5.36
C GLY A 141 20.83 -8.41 -6.02
N ALA A 142 21.08 -9.29 -6.99
CA ALA A 142 20.06 -10.07 -7.68
C ALA A 142 19.26 -10.94 -6.69
N VAL A 143 18.13 -10.40 -6.23
CA VAL A 143 17.19 -11.06 -5.32
C VAL A 143 16.51 -12.26 -6.02
N ALA A 144 16.53 -12.27 -7.37
CA ALA A 144 15.67 -13.14 -8.16
C ALA A 144 16.01 -14.64 -8.07
N GLU A 145 17.27 -15.04 -8.03
CA GLU A 145 17.60 -16.49 -8.08
C GLU A 145 17.62 -17.19 -6.71
N SER A 146 18.02 -16.48 -5.66
CA SER A 146 18.05 -17.07 -4.31
C SER A 146 16.68 -17.08 -3.63
N ALA A 147 15.77 -16.18 -4.01
CA ALA A 147 14.44 -16.08 -3.43
C ALA A 147 13.47 -17.13 -4.00
N ALA A 148 13.53 -17.43 -5.30
CA ALA A 148 12.61 -18.35 -5.94
C ALA A 148 12.66 -19.77 -5.33
N GLY A 149 13.85 -20.35 -5.18
CA GLY A 149 13.99 -21.69 -4.57
C GLY A 149 13.62 -21.74 -3.09
N THR A 150 13.69 -20.62 -2.38
CA THR A 150 13.32 -20.53 -0.94
C THR A 150 11.83 -20.32 -0.78
N VAL A 151 11.17 -19.59 -1.68
CA VAL A 151 9.70 -19.43 -1.68
C VAL A 151 9.01 -20.77 -1.95
N ASP A 152 9.48 -21.52 -2.94
CA ASP A 152 8.95 -22.86 -3.24
C ASP A 152 9.15 -23.83 -2.07
N GLY A 153 10.29 -23.77 -1.38
CA GLY A 153 10.56 -24.58 -0.19
C GLY A 153 9.65 -24.23 0.99
N ILE A 154 9.39 -22.95 1.23
CA ILE A 154 8.48 -22.47 2.30
C ILE A 154 7.04 -22.82 1.94
N LEU A 155 6.62 -22.61 0.70
CA LEU A 155 5.27 -22.93 0.24
C LEU A 155 4.98 -24.44 0.40
N ASN A 156 5.89 -25.29 -0.03
CA ASN A 156 5.76 -26.75 0.09
C ASN A 156 5.75 -27.20 1.56
N ALA A 157 6.60 -26.62 2.43
CA ALA A 157 6.60 -26.92 3.87
C ALA A 157 5.31 -26.44 4.57
N THR A 158 4.77 -25.31 4.12
CA THR A 158 3.50 -24.77 4.69
C THR A 158 2.31 -25.61 4.23
N MET A 159 2.28 -26.03 2.97
CA MET A 159 1.22 -26.92 2.46
C MET A 159 1.25 -28.29 3.16
N ALA A 160 2.43 -28.89 3.34
CA ALA A 160 2.57 -30.14 4.08
C ALA A 160 2.11 -30.05 5.54
N ALA A 161 2.41 -28.91 6.21
CA ALA A 161 1.94 -28.67 7.57
C ALA A 161 0.42 -28.42 7.68
N LEU A 162 -0.20 -27.88 6.63
CA LEU A 162 -1.65 -27.72 6.54
C LEU A 162 -2.34 -29.08 6.34
N ASP A 163 -1.79 -29.93 5.47
CA ASP A 163 -2.33 -31.27 5.21
C ASP A 163 -2.28 -32.17 6.48
N ASP A 164 -1.19 -32.06 7.25
CA ASP A 164 -1.06 -32.73 8.55
C ASP A 164 -2.03 -32.21 9.64
N ALA A 165 -2.47 -30.96 9.54
CA ALA A 165 -3.37 -30.33 10.51
C ALA A 165 -4.86 -30.59 10.21
N VAL A 166 -5.18 -31.03 9.01
CA VAL A 166 -6.57 -31.27 8.53
C VAL A 166 -6.91 -32.77 8.48
N GLY A 167 -5.91 -33.67 8.57
CA GLY A 167 -6.06 -35.14 8.64
C GLY A 167 -6.12 -35.64 10.06
#